data_2b2cb7c9a966dee1c61e2d76199873bb
#
_entry.id   2b2cb7c9a966dee1c61e2d76199873bb
#
_cell.length_a   1.000
_cell.length_b   1.000
_cell.length_c   1.000
_cell.angle_alpha   90.00
_cell.angle_beta   90.00
_cell.angle_gamma   90.00
#
_symmetry.space_group_name_H-M   'P 1'
#
loop_
_entity.id
_entity.type
_entity.pdbx_description
1 polymer ?
#
loop_
_entity_poly.entity_id
_entity_poly.type
_entity_poly.pdbx_seq_one_letter_code
_entity_poly.pdbx_strand_id
1 'polypeptide(L)'
;MEVIMGSEILIAVVILGLTGLAMGLFLAFASKKFEVKVDERVSAITGCLPGANCGGCGFPGCGGYADAVVNKGAKPNMCAPGGKAVADKICEIMGMTAEVSDGPRIVARVLCQGKHENAAEKYNFRGNITTCASMNIYASGEKACSYACLGKGDCIKVCPVGAISIVDGIAHIDEDKCVACGACAKACPKLVIAMLPQPQKVNVLCSSKDKGADARKNCKTACIGCGMCAKACPVGAITVENNLAKIDPAKCIQCGLCATKCPTKAINSLVVPKKAVIREDKCIGCTICAKNCPVSAIEGALKEKHKVDPVKCVGCGICASKCPKKAIEMEEVK
;
A
#
# COMPACT_ATOMS: atom_id res chain seq x y z
N MET A 1 58.59 -40.97 -38.57
CA MET A 1 57.79 -40.63 -37.40
C MET A 1 56.79 -39.46 -37.68
N GLU A 2 57.13 -38.51 -38.52
CA GLU A 2 56.27 -37.35 -38.86
C GLU A 2 55.01 -37.69 -39.66
N VAL A 3 55.02 -38.69 -40.51
CA VAL A 3 53.85 -39.05 -41.33
C VAL A 3 52.75 -39.74 -40.54
N ILE A 4 53.09 -40.45 -39.46
CA ILE A 4 52.11 -41.14 -38.58
C ILE A 4 51.40 -40.15 -37.68
N MET A 5 52.08 -39.13 -37.17
CA MET A 5 51.48 -38.08 -36.38
C MET A 5 50.45 -37.20 -37.14
N GLY A 6 50.68 -36.99 -38.45
CA GLY A 6 49.77 -36.23 -39.30
C GLY A 6 48.43 -36.94 -39.55
N SER A 7 48.44 -38.28 -39.69
CA SER A 7 47.21 -39.07 -39.89
C SER A 7 46.33 -39.15 -38.66
N GLU A 8 46.92 -39.26 -37.45
CA GLU A 8 46.14 -39.25 -36.17
C GLU A 8 45.50 -37.93 -35.91
N ILE A 9 46.17 -36.81 -36.15
CA ILE A 9 45.61 -35.46 -36.01
C ILE A 9 44.46 -35.28 -37.01
N LEU A 10 44.58 -35.71 -38.22
CA LEU A 10 43.57 -35.59 -39.26
C LEU A 10 42.30 -36.40 -38.88
N ILE A 11 42.50 -37.63 -38.42
CA ILE A 11 41.39 -38.46 -37.90
C ILE A 11 40.65 -37.79 -36.69
N ALA A 12 41.42 -37.27 -35.76
CA ALA A 12 40.84 -36.56 -34.60
C ALA A 12 40.00 -35.32 -35.02
N VAL A 13 40.49 -34.52 -35.95
CA VAL A 13 39.81 -33.35 -36.51
C VAL A 13 38.51 -33.75 -37.22
N VAL A 14 38.54 -34.82 -38.01
CA VAL A 14 37.39 -35.36 -38.73
C VAL A 14 36.32 -35.87 -37.74
N ILE A 15 36.73 -36.64 -36.72
CA ILE A 15 35.81 -37.14 -35.71
C ILE A 15 35.16 -36.00 -34.93
N LEU A 16 35.96 -35.01 -34.49
CA LEU A 16 35.45 -33.83 -33.79
C LEU A 16 34.52 -32.99 -34.70
N GLY A 17 34.87 -32.84 -35.97
CA GLY A 17 34.02 -32.13 -36.92
C GLY A 17 32.68 -32.83 -37.18
N LEU A 18 32.70 -34.16 -37.36
CA LEU A 18 31.48 -34.95 -37.55
C LEU A 18 30.59 -34.98 -36.31
N THR A 19 31.20 -35.14 -35.14
CA THR A 19 30.42 -35.09 -33.88
C THR A 19 29.82 -33.71 -33.62
N GLY A 20 30.55 -32.62 -33.88
CA GLY A 20 30.04 -31.25 -33.79
C GLY A 20 28.89 -30.98 -34.76
N LEU A 21 29.04 -31.48 -36.01
CA LEU A 21 27.99 -31.34 -37.04
C LEU A 21 26.73 -32.14 -36.66
N ALA A 22 26.88 -33.37 -36.19
CA ALA A 22 25.77 -34.22 -35.76
C ALA A 22 25.02 -33.60 -34.57
N MET A 23 25.77 -33.07 -33.57
CA MET A 23 25.18 -32.38 -32.41
C MET A 23 24.49 -31.09 -32.82
N GLY A 24 25.07 -30.30 -33.73
CA GLY A 24 24.47 -29.07 -34.25
C GLY A 24 23.14 -29.32 -34.98
N LEU A 25 23.13 -30.35 -35.86
CA LEU A 25 21.89 -30.77 -36.54
C LEU A 25 20.82 -31.28 -35.56
N PHE A 26 21.23 -32.06 -34.57
CA PHE A 26 20.31 -32.53 -33.53
C PHE A 26 19.70 -31.36 -32.73
N LEU A 27 20.52 -30.40 -32.30
CA LEU A 27 20.06 -29.22 -31.60
C LEU A 27 19.12 -28.34 -32.46
N ALA A 28 19.46 -28.16 -33.75
CA ALA A 28 18.60 -27.42 -34.68
C ALA A 28 17.25 -28.12 -34.91
N PHE A 29 17.24 -29.45 -35.03
CA PHE A 29 16.03 -30.24 -35.13
C PHE A 29 15.20 -30.18 -33.84
N ALA A 30 15.84 -30.34 -32.69
CA ALA A 30 15.20 -30.26 -31.39
C ALA A 30 14.59 -28.86 -31.15
N SER A 31 15.36 -27.79 -31.45
CA SER A 31 14.87 -26.40 -31.35
C SER A 31 13.59 -26.18 -32.17
N LYS A 32 13.57 -26.66 -33.41
CA LYS A 32 12.41 -26.52 -34.29
C LYS A 32 11.22 -27.36 -33.86
N LYS A 33 11.45 -28.56 -33.29
CA LYS A 33 10.40 -29.47 -32.82
C LYS A 33 9.79 -29.04 -31.50
N PHE A 34 10.57 -28.43 -30.60
CA PHE A 34 10.18 -27.93 -29.29
C PHE A 34 9.96 -26.42 -29.27
N GLU A 35 9.83 -25.79 -30.44
CA GLU A 35 9.47 -24.37 -30.51
C GLU A 35 8.12 -24.14 -29.89
N VAL A 36 8.09 -23.44 -28.74
CA VAL A 36 6.85 -23.00 -28.09
C VAL A 36 6.39 -21.77 -28.84
N LYS A 37 5.32 -21.87 -29.58
CA LYS A 37 4.67 -20.71 -30.20
C LYS A 37 4.10 -19.83 -29.09
N VAL A 38 4.77 -18.76 -28.78
CA VAL A 38 4.28 -17.74 -27.85
C VAL A 38 3.24 -16.90 -28.62
N ASP A 39 2.02 -16.80 -28.10
CA ASP A 39 0.98 -15.94 -28.65
C ASP A 39 1.49 -14.49 -28.68
N GLU A 40 1.36 -13.81 -29.82
CA GLU A 40 1.83 -12.41 -30.00
C GLU A 40 1.20 -11.47 -28.97
N ARG A 41 -0.03 -11.76 -28.51
CA ARG A 41 -0.71 -11.02 -27.44
C ARG A 41 0.05 -11.09 -26.12
N VAL A 42 0.68 -12.22 -25.77
CA VAL A 42 1.50 -12.36 -24.56
C VAL A 42 2.70 -11.41 -24.62
N SER A 43 3.36 -11.32 -25.77
CA SER A 43 4.48 -10.39 -25.98
C SER A 43 4.02 -8.93 -25.87
N ALA A 44 2.90 -8.59 -26.51
CA ALA A 44 2.33 -7.25 -26.47
C ALA A 44 1.93 -6.83 -25.03
N ILE A 45 1.25 -7.72 -24.29
CA ILE A 45 0.90 -7.47 -22.89
C ILE A 45 2.14 -7.35 -22.02
N THR A 46 3.14 -8.20 -22.20
CA THR A 46 4.41 -8.11 -21.45
C THR A 46 5.11 -6.77 -21.67
N GLY A 47 5.07 -6.25 -22.91
CA GLY A 47 5.64 -4.95 -23.26
C GLY A 47 4.93 -3.75 -22.64
N CYS A 48 3.62 -3.85 -22.34
CA CYS A 48 2.89 -2.77 -21.67
C CYS A 48 2.96 -2.84 -20.13
N LEU A 49 3.44 -3.96 -19.57
CA LEU A 49 3.61 -4.12 -18.12
C LEU A 49 4.86 -3.37 -17.62
N PRO A 50 4.90 -2.94 -16.35
CA PRO A 50 6.03 -2.17 -15.79
C PRO A 50 7.37 -2.89 -15.71
N GLY A 51 7.44 -4.20 -16.00
CA GLY A 51 8.67 -4.98 -15.97
C GLY A 51 9.28 -5.25 -14.58
N ALA A 52 8.64 -4.80 -13.52
CA ALA A 52 9.15 -4.92 -12.15
C ALA A 52 9.23 -6.36 -11.62
N ASN A 53 8.59 -7.32 -12.27
CA ASN A 53 8.53 -8.75 -11.91
C ASN A 53 8.27 -9.01 -10.41
N CYS A 54 7.51 -8.12 -9.76
CA CYS A 54 7.31 -8.06 -8.31
C CYS A 54 6.42 -9.18 -7.73
N GLY A 55 5.70 -9.95 -8.58
CA GLY A 55 4.79 -11.00 -8.15
C GLY A 55 3.55 -10.51 -7.37
N GLY A 56 3.32 -9.20 -7.27
CA GLY A 56 2.20 -8.61 -6.52
C GLY A 56 0.82 -9.00 -7.05
N CYS A 57 0.72 -9.32 -8.34
CA CYS A 57 -0.49 -9.85 -8.99
C CYS A 57 -0.76 -11.34 -8.70
N GLY A 58 0.14 -12.04 -7.99
CA GLY A 58 0.04 -13.46 -7.69
C GLY A 58 0.65 -14.39 -8.75
N PHE A 59 1.27 -13.85 -9.80
CA PHE A 59 1.93 -14.60 -10.88
C PHE A 59 3.45 -14.48 -10.81
N PRO A 60 4.20 -15.47 -11.32
CA PRO A 60 5.66 -15.44 -11.33
C PRO A 60 6.20 -14.45 -12.38
N GLY A 61 6.21 -13.16 -12.02
CA GLY A 61 6.68 -12.08 -12.88
C GLY A 61 5.66 -11.60 -13.93
N CYS A 62 6.05 -10.56 -14.66
CA CYS A 62 5.18 -9.90 -15.65
C CYS A 62 4.82 -10.83 -16.82
N GLY A 63 5.76 -11.62 -17.31
CA GLY A 63 5.51 -12.60 -18.37
C GLY A 63 4.51 -13.69 -17.96
N GLY A 64 4.62 -14.20 -16.73
CA GLY A 64 3.66 -15.16 -16.19
C GLY A 64 2.24 -14.61 -16.03
N TYR A 65 2.13 -13.33 -15.70
CA TYR A 65 0.84 -12.64 -15.67
C TYR A 65 0.27 -12.44 -17.09
N ALA A 66 1.10 -12.02 -18.05
CA ALA A 66 0.68 -11.87 -19.45
C ALA A 66 0.18 -13.20 -20.05
N ASP A 67 0.90 -14.30 -19.80
CA ASP A 67 0.45 -15.64 -20.20
C ASP A 67 -0.89 -16.02 -19.53
N ALA A 68 -1.03 -15.72 -18.25
CA ALA A 68 -2.27 -16.01 -17.52
C ALA A 68 -3.48 -15.19 -18.03
N VAL A 69 -3.27 -13.94 -18.47
CA VAL A 69 -4.33 -13.12 -19.07
C VAL A 69 -4.78 -13.74 -20.41
N VAL A 70 -3.83 -14.10 -21.28
CA VAL A 70 -4.15 -14.62 -22.60
C VAL A 70 -4.71 -16.03 -22.55
N ASN A 71 -4.07 -16.94 -21.80
CA ASN A 71 -4.31 -18.38 -21.88
C ASN A 71 -5.16 -18.93 -20.72
N LYS A 72 -5.26 -18.23 -19.58
CA LYS A 72 -5.94 -18.71 -18.37
C LYS A 72 -7.08 -17.80 -17.90
N GLY A 73 -7.40 -16.74 -18.64
CA GLY A 73 -8.50 -15.84 -18.33
C GLY A 73 -8.29 -15.00 -17.05
N ALA A 74 -7.02 -14.70 -16.68
CA ALA A 74 -6.75 -13.82 -15.56
C ALA A 74 -7.26 -12.40 -15.84
N LYS A 75 -7.75 -11.71 -14.80
CA LYS A 75 -8.31 -10.36 -14.94
C LYS A 75 -7.23 -9.35 -15.37
N PRO A 76 -7.53 -8.42 -16.29
CA PRO A 76 -6.58 -7.45 -16.83
C PRO A 76 -6.11 -6.40 -15.79
N ASN A 77 -6.82 -6.23 -14.68
CA ASN A 77 -6.59 -5.22 -13.65
C ASN A 77 -5.80 -5.71 -12.43
N MET A 78 -5.13 -6.85 -12.50
CA MET A 78 -4.40 -7.42 -11.34
C MET A 78 -3.00 -6.80 -11.13
N CYS A 79 -2.46 -6.06 -12.11
CA CYS A 79 -1.16 -5.41 -11.99
C CYS A 79 -1.29 -4.09 -11.20
N ALA A 80 -1.05 -4.12 -9.88
CA ALA A 80 -1.10 -2.93 -9.03
C ALA A 80 -0.11 -1.83 -9.47
N PRO A 81 1.18 -2.12 -9.79
CA PRO A 81 2.11 -1.12 -10.30
C PRO A 81 1.70 -0.47 -11.62
N GLY A 82 1.03 -1.22 -12.49
CA GLY A 82 0.57 -0.72 -13.80
C GLY A 82 -0.67 0.15 -13.71
N GLY A 83 -1.47 -0.04 -12.68
CA GLY A 83 -2.71 0.71 -12.48
C GLY A 83 -3.70 0.64 -13.64
N LYS A 84 -4.56 1.65 -13.74
CA LYS A 84 -5.61 1.75 -14.78
C LYS A 84 -5.01 1.79 -16.20
N ALA A 85 -3.95 2.57 -16.41
CA ALA A 85 -3.37 2.75 -17.75
C ALA A 85 -2.88 1.44 -18.39
N VAL A 86 -2.34 0.53 -17.60
CA VAL A 86 -1.91 -0.79 -18.06
C VAL A 86 -3.11 -1.72 -18.25
N ALA A 87 -4.07 -1.68 -17.33
CA ALA A 87 -5.28 -2.47 -17.46
C ALA A 87 -6.08 -2.12 -18.72
N ASP A 88 -6.21 -0.83 -19.05
CA ASP A 88 -6.88 -0.35 -20.27
C ASP A 88 -6.16 -0.87 -21.54
N LYS A 89 -4.82 -0.81 -21.59
CA LYS A 89 -4.02 -1.37 -22.70
C LYS A 89 -4.18 -2.88 -22.84
N ILE A 90 -4.20 -3.61 -21.71
CA ILE A 90 -4.44 -5.05 -21.73
C ILE A 90 -5.83 -5.36 -22.29
N CYS A 91 -6.85 -4.61 -21.88
CA CYS A 91 -8.21 -4.76 -22.40
C CYS A 91 -8.27 -4.47 -23.91
N GLU A 92 -7.58 -3.45 -24.39
CA GLU A 92 -7.47 -3.12 -25.82
C GLU A 92 -6.86 -4.28 -26.61
N ILE A 93 -5.72 -4.84 -26.14
CA ILE A 93 -5.04 -5.99 -26.78
C ILE A 93 -5.94 -7.23 -26.78
N MET A 94 -6.73 -7.45 -25.72
CA MET A 94 -7.61 -8.61 -25.58
C MET A 94 -8.98 -8.41 -26.21
N GLY A 95 -9.31 -7.20 -26.73
CA GLY A 95 -10.64 -6.87 -27.27
C GLY A 95 -11.75 -6.89 -26.24
N MET A 96 -11.44 -6.61 -24.96
CA MET A 96 -12.40 -6.62 -23.85
C MET A 96 -12.73 -5.19 -23.41
N THR A 97 -13.98 -4.97 -22.96
CA THR A 97 -14.32 -3.72 -22.28
C THR A 97 -13.72 -3.68 -20.89
N ALA A 98 -12.99 -2.61 -20.59
CA ALA A 98 -12.33 -2.45 -19.30
C ALA A 98 -13.36 -2.22 -18.18
N GLU A 99 -13.71 -3.25 -17.41
CA GLU A 99 -14.31 -3.08 -16.09
C GLU A 99 -13.21 -2.73 -15.07
N VAL A 100 -12.58 -1.58 -15.26
CA VAL A 100 -11.54 -1.12 -14.31
C VAL A 100 -12.22 -0.41 -13.17
N SER A 101 -12.15 -0.96 -11.97
CA SER A 101 -12.59 -0.28 -10.76
C SER A 101 -11.78 1.01 -10.59
N ASP A 102 -12.45 2.17 -10.69
CA ASP A 102 -11.90 3.50 -10.35
C ASP A 102 -11.64 3.63 -8.83
N GLY A 103 -11.07 2.60 -8.21
CA GLY A 103 -10.71 2.62 -6.80
C GLY A 103 -9.54 3.57 -6.52
N PRO A 104 -9.45 4.14 -5.32
CA PRO A 104 -8.34 4.98 -4.94
C PRO A 104 -7.02 4.21 -5.01
N ARG A 105 -5.94 4.88 -5.43
CA ARG A 105 -4.58 4.31 -5.43
C ARG A 105 -4.27 3.73 -4.05
N ILE A 106 -3.82 2.48 -4.03
CA ILE A 106 -3.38 1.82 -2.80
C ILE A 106 -1.89 2.07 -2.59
N VAL A 107 -1.46 2.22 -1.34
CA VAL A 107 -0.05 2.35 -0.95
C VAL A 107 0.22 1.54 0.31
N ALA A 108 1.46 1.15 0.50
CA ALA A 108 1.89 0.52 1.75
C ALA A 108 2.12 1.60 2.82
N ARG A 109 1.66 1.34 4.05
CA ARG A 109 1.90 2.20 5.22
C ARG A 109 2.37 1.40 6.41
N VAL A 110 3.27 1.98 7.19
CA VAL A 110 3.78 1.38 8.43
C VAL A 110 2.87 1.77 9.59
N LEU A 111 2.18 0.81 10.18
CA LEU A 111 1.28 1.01 11.32
C LEU A 111 2.07 0.88 12.64
N CYS A 112 3.09 1.71 12.80
CA CYS A 112 3.93 1.77 14.00
C CYS A 112 4.58 3.14 14.13
N GLN A 113 4.49 3.75 15.31
CA GLN A 113 5.20 4.97 15.71
C GLN A 113 6.26 4.69 16.78
N GLY A 114 6.65 3.41 16.96
CA GLY A 114 7.62 2.98 17.96
C GLY A 114 9.07 3.35 17.58
N LYS A 115 9.32 4.64 17.35
CA LYS A 115 10.65 5.23 17.24
C LYS A 115 11.43 5.04 18.55
N HIS A 116 12.74 5.25 18.55
CA HIS A 116 13.57 5.14 19.76
C HIS A 116 13.07 6.02 20.91
N GLU A 117 12.57 7.22 20.63
CA GLU A 117 12.01 8.15 21.64
C GLU A 117 10.67 7.68 22.26
N ASN A 118 9.90 6.86 21.53
CA ASN A 118 8.54 6.47 21.90
C ASN A 118 8.45 5.06 22.49
N ALA A 119 9.21 4.10 21.95
CA ALA A 119 9.20 2.71 22.39
C ALA A 119 10.25 2.48 23.47
N ALA A 120 9.84 1.89 24.59
CA ALA A 120 10.80 1.42 25.59
C ALA A 120 11.62 0.25 25.03
N GLU A 121 12.87 0.16 25.42
CA GLU A 121 13.75 -0.96 25.07
C GLU A 121 13.77 -1.98 26.22
N LYS A 122 13.74 -3.28 25.87
CA LYS A 122 13.87 -4.39 26.84
C LYS A 122 15.32 -4.63 27.20
N TYR A 123 16.20 -4.56 26.18
CA TYR A 123 17.62 -4.84 26.28
C TYR A 123 18.35 -4.19 25.11
N ASN A 124 19.64 -3.94 25.32
CA ASN A 124 20.52 -3.48 24.24
C ASN A 124 21.21 -4.72 23.65
N PHE A 125 20.84 -5.08 22.43
CA PHE A 125 21.41 -6.22 21.73
C PHE A 125 22.83 -5.89 21.25
N ARG A 126 23.81 -6.65 21.76
CA ARG A 126 25.21 -6.58 21.31
C ARG A 126 25.50 -7.78 20.41
N GLY A 127 25.33 -7.62 19.12
CA GLY A 127 25.56 -8.69 18.15
C GLY A 127 25.25 -8.24 16.73
N ASN A 128 25.54 -9.11 15.76
CA ASN A 128 25.40 -8.81 14.34
C ASN A 128 24.11 -9.38 13.75
N ILE A 129 22.92 -8.98 14.27
CA ILE A 129 21.64 -9.33 13.69
C ILE A 129 21.22 -8.26 12.69
N THR A 130 21.21 -8.61 11.41
CA THR A 130 20.98 -7.69 10.28
C THR A 130 19.60 -7.83 9.65
N THR A 131 18.73 -8.74 10.15
CA THR A 131 17.39 -8.98 9.59
C THR A 131 16.29 -8.89 10.63
N CYS A 132 15.10 -8.44 10.22
CA CYS A 132 13.91 -8.45 11.08
C CYS A 132 13.49 -9.88 11.44
N ALA A 133 13.61 -10.82 10.49
CA ALA A 133 13.27 -12.22 10.71
C ALA A 133 14.10 -12.82 11.85
N SER A 134 15.43 -12.67 11.81
CA SER A 134 16.32 -13.16 12.86
C SER A 134 16.08 -12.44 14.19
N MET A 135 15.92 -11.11 14.18
CA MET A 135 15.65 -10.33 15.39
C MET A 135 14.32 -10.71 16.04
N ASN A 136 13.31 -11.09 15.26
CA ASN A 136 12.00 -11.50 15.78
C ASN A 136 12.06 -12.77 16.64
N ILE A 137 13.02 -13.67 16.36
CA ILE A 137 13.22 -14.91 17.12
C ILE A 137 13.71 -14.59 18.53
N TYR A 138 14.53 -13.56 18.71
CA TYR A 138 15.06 -13.15 20.01
C TYR A 138 14.04 -12.29 20.78
N ALA A 139 13.27 -12.91 21.65
CA ALA A 139 12.27 -12.28 22.52
C ALA A 139 11.37 -11.25 21.79
N SER A 140 11.07 -11.50 20.52
CA SER A 140 10.29 -10.60 19.65
C SER A 140 10.96 -9.23 19.38
N GLY A 141 12.28 -9.11 19.56
CA GLY A 141 13.07 -7.91 19.31
C GLY A 141 13.40 -7.08 20.54
N GLU A 142 14.25 -6.09 20.35
CA GLU A 142 14.81 -5.21 21.40
C GLU A 142 13.74 -4.34 22.07
N LYS A 143 12.72 -3.91 21.33
CA LYS A 143 11.66 -3.03 21.84
C LYS A 143 10.72 -3.76 22.79
N ALA A 144 10.26 -3.07 23.83
CA ALA A 144 9.33 -3.63 24.82
C ALA A 144 8.00 -4.06 24.18
N CYS A 145 7.52 -3.34 23.17
CA CYS A 145 6.34 -3.71 22.39
C CYS A 145 6.64 -4.87 21.44
N SER A 146 6.01 -6.03 21.66
CA SER A 146 6.18 -7.23 20.81
C SER A 146 5.68 -7.03 19.38
N TYR A 147 4.83 -6.06 19.15
CA TYR A 147 4.26 -5.71 17.83
C TYR A 147 5.04 -4.61 17.10
N ALA A 148 6.09 -4.04 17.70
CA ALA A 148 6.79 -2.91 17.11
C ALA A 148 7.59 -3.28 15.86
N CYS A 149 7.75 -2.31 14.96
CA CYS A 149 8.71 -2.40 13.87
C CYS A 149 10.12 -2.60 14.43
N LEU A 150 10.86 -3.57 13.90
CA LEU A 150 12.21 -3.94 14.36
C LEU A 150 13.32 -3.10 13.73
N GLY A 151 13.02 -2.36 12.66
CA GLY A 151 13.96 -1.43 12.04
C GLY A 151 15.18 -2.04 11.35
N LYS A 152 15.23 -3.37 11.10
CA LYS A 152 16.39 -4.03 10.46
C LYS A 152 16.32 -4.09 8.92
N GLY A 153 15.24 -3.58 8.30
CA GLY A 153 15.18 -3.29 6.86
C GLY A 153 14.88 -4.46 5.93
N ASP A 154 14.29 -5.59 6.40
CA ASP A 154 13.88 -6.68 5.49
C ASP A 154 12.89 -6.19 4.41
N CYS A 155 12.02 -5.24 4.75
CA CYS A 155 11.11 -4.59 3.81
C CYS A 155 11.83 -3.77 2.72
N ILE A 156 13.01 -3.20 3.04
CA ILE A 156 13.82 -2.46 2.06
C ILE A 156 14.35 -3.41 0.99
N LYS A 157 14.90 -4.55 1.42
CA LYS A 157 15.52 -5.54 0.52
C LYS A 157 14.57 -6.08 -0.54
N VAL A 158 13.27 -6.15 -0.23
CA VAL A 158 12.24 -6.67 -1.12
C VAL A 158 11.49 -5.57 -1.90
N CYS A 159 11.83 -4.29 -1.70
CA CYS A 159 11.17 -3.19 -2.39
C CYS A 159 11.78 -2.96 -3.78
N PRO A 160 11.06 -3.26 -4.89
CA PRO A 160 11.64 -3.17 -6.23
C PRO A 160 11.90 -1.73 -6.69
N VAL A 161 11.28 -0.75 -6.02
CA VAL A 161 11.36 0.69 -6.41
C VAL A 161 12.10 1.54 -5.38
N GLY A 162 12.71 0.94 -4.35
CA GLY A 162 13.48 1.68 -3.35
C GLY A 162 12.65 2.71 -2.55
N ALA A 163 11.34 2.46 -2.38
CA ALA A 163 10.44 3.39 -1.71
C ALA A 163 10.53 3.35 -0.17
N ILE A 164 11.43 2.57 0.42
CA ILE A 164 11.45 2.31 1.87
C ILE A 164 12.80 2.68 2.47
N SER A 165 12.77 3.41 3.57
CA SER A 165 13.94 3.74 4.39
C SER A 165 13.69 3.42 5.87
N ILE A 166 14.76 3.36 6.67
CA ILE A 166 14.63 3.29 8.13
C ILE A 166 14.95 4.67 8.70
N VAL A 167 14.02 5.20 9.49
CA VAL A 167 14.14 6.48 10.17
C VAL A 167 13.81 6.26 11.65
N ASP A 168 14.68 6.67 12.54
CA ASP A 168 14.52 6.55 14.01
C ASP A 168 14.13 5.11 14.45
N GLY A 169 14.71 4.09 13.82
CA GLY A 169 14.47 2.67 14.17
C GLY A 169 13.13 2.11 13.73
N ILE A 170 12.41 2.77 12.83
CA ILE A 170 11.20 2.25 12.17
C ILE A 170 11.27 2.43 10.66
N ALA A 171 10.56 1.59 9.91
CA ALA A 171 10.45 1.74 8.48
C ALA A 171 9.56 2.95 8.13
N HIS A 172 9.98 3.71 7.13
CA HIS A 172 9.23 4.79 6.51
C HIS A 172 9.05 4.48 5.03
N ILE A 173 7.86 4.67 4.50
CA ILE A 173 7.51 4.39 3.10
C ILE A 173 7.15 5.69 2.39
N ASP A 174 7.85 5.96 1.31
CA ASP A 174 7.54 7.04 0.37
C ASP A 174 6.32 6.61 -0.47
N GLU A 175 5.16 7.24 -0.19
CA GLU A 175 3.89 6.88 -0.85
C GLU A 175 3.90 7.22 -2.34
N ASP A 176 4.67 8.22 -2.78
CA ASP A 176 4.73 8.64 -4.18
C ASP A 176 5.51 7.64 -5.03
N LYS A 177 6.58 7.05 -4.46
CA LYS A 177 7.36 5.98 -5.10
C LYS A 177 6.71 4.61 -4.97
N CYS A 178 5.80 4.41 -3.99
CA CYS A 178 5.21 3.11 -3.72
C CYS A 178 4.32 2.64 -4.87
N VAL A 179 4.58 1.47 -5.41
CA VAL A 179 3.82 0.82 -6.49
C VAL A 179 2.81 -0.22 -5.99
N ALA A 180 2.51 -0.26 -4.71
CA ALA A 180 1.51 -1.13 -4.09
C ALA A 180 1.71 -2.66 -4.33
N CYS A 181 2.91 -3.13 -4.60
CA CYS A 181 3.16 -4.56 -4.88
C CYS A 181 2.97 -5.51 -3.68
N GLY A 182 2.90 -4.98 -2.46
CA GLY A 182 2.67 -5.76 -1.24
C GLY A 182 3.86 -6.62 -0.75
N ALA A 183 5.01 -6.63 -1.44
CA ALA A 183 6.17 -7.45 -1.06
C ALA A 183 6.67 -7.11 0.36
N CYS A 184 6.72 -5.84 0.71
CA CYS A 184 7.14 -5.38 2.05
C CYS A 184 6.19 -5.84 3.17
N ALA A 185 4.88 -5.89 2.91
CA ALA A 185 3.90 -6.39 3.87
C ALA A 185 4.08 -7.89 4.12
N LYS A 186 4.34 -8.68 3.07
CA LYS A 186 4.62 -10.12 3.17
C LYS A 186 5.94 -10.42 3.88
N ALA A 187 6.98 -9.60 3.65
CA ALA A 187 8.29 -9.77 4.25
C ALA A 187 8.37 -9.33 5.71
N CYS A 188 7.38 -8.61 6.21
CA CYS A 188 7.40 -8.07 7.57
C CYS A 188 6.99 -9.12 8.62
N PRO A 189 7.90 -9.61 9.48
CA PRO A 189 7.57 -10.63 10.48
C PRO A 189 6.64 -10.10 11.58
N LYS A 190 6.54 -8.77 11.72
CA LYS A 190 5.64 -8.10 12.69
C LYS A 190 4.28 -7.73 12.10
N LEU A 191 4.09 -7.89 10.79
CA LEU A 191 2.85 -7.54 10.08
C LEU A 191 2.40 -6.09 10.34
N VAL A 192 3.37 -5.16 10.50
CA VAL A 192 3.09 -3.75 10.76
C VAL A 192 2.93 -2.91 9.49
N ILE A 193 3.02 -3.53 8.32
CA ILE A 193 2.84 -2.84 7.04
C ILE A 193 1.49 -3.24 6.47
N ALA A 194 0.60 -2.27 6.28
CA ALA A 194 -0.71 -2.47 5.69
C ALA A 194 -0.81 -1.77 4.33
N MET A 195 -1.64 -2.35 3.44
CA MET A 195 -1.99 -1.77 2.15
C MET A 195 -3.26 -0.93 2.34
N LEU A 196 -3.15 0.39 2.19
CA LEU A 196 -4.23 1.33 2.47
C LEU A 196 -4.44 2.29 1.28
N PRO A 197 -5.65 2.84 1.11
CA PRO A 197 -5.89 3.89 0.12
C PRO A 197 -5.00 5.11 0.37
N GLN A 198 -4.32 5.61 -0.66
CA GLN A 198 -3.45 6.79 -0.56
C GLN A 198 -4.20 8.04 -0.06
N PRO A 199 -5.45 8.32 -0.48
CA PRO A 199 -6.19 9.48 0.01
C PRO A 199 -6.50 9.43 1.51
N GLN A 200 -6.32 8.28 2.18
CA GLN A 200 -6.59 8.15 3.61
C GLN A 200 -5.50 8.85 4.43
N LYS A 201 -5.80 10.06 4.88
CA LYS A 201 -4.89 10.91 5.66
C LYS A 201 -4.95 10.68 7.17
N VAL A 202 -5.98 9.98 7.66
CA VAL A 202 -6.18 9.70 9.09
C VAL A 202 -6.01 8.21 9.33
N ASN A 203 -4.99 7.83 10.11
CA ASN A 203 -4.64 6.43 10.32
C ASN A 203 -4.27 6.14 11.77
N VAL A 204 -4.61 4.93 12.26
CA VAL A 204 -4.10 4.41 13.53
C VAL A 204 -2.71 3.83 13.27
N LEU A 205 -1.67 4.48 13.75
CA LEU A 205 -0.28 4.04 13.58
C LEU A 205 0.18 3.19 14.76
N CYS A 206 -0.56 2.14 15.06
CA CYS A 206 -0.26 1.16 16.08
C CYS A 206 -0.79 -0.21 15.68
N SER A 207 -0.08 -1.26 16.05
CA SER A 207 -0.45 -2.66 15.81
C SER A 207 -0.49 -3.48 17.11
N SER A 208 -0.27 -2.85 18.27
CA SER A 208 -0.28 -3.53 19.57
C SER A 208 -1.69 -4.01 19.94
N LYS A 209 -1.75 -5.24 20.43
CA LYS A 209 -2.96 -5.85 20.98
C LYS A 209 -2.89 -6.01 22.51
N ASP A 210 -1.83 -5.46 23.12
CA ASP A 210 -1.63 -5.49 24.57
C ASP A 210 -2.73 -4.69 25.28
N LYS A 211 -2.99 -5.05 26.54
CA LYS A 211 -3.88 -4.27 27.40
C LYS A 211 -3.36 -2.85 27.56
N GLY A 212 -4.26 -1.89 27.72
CA GLY A 212 -3.92 -0.46 27.69
C GLY A 212 -2.78 -0.04 28.62
N ALA A 213 -2.70 -0.59 29.83
CA ALA A 213 -1.62 -0.31 30.79
C ALA A 213 -0.26 -0.80 30.27
N ASP A 214 -0.20 -2.05 29.76
CA ASP A 214 1.03 -2.65 29.22
C ASP A 214 1.43 -1.94 27.92
N ALA A 215 0.47 -1.69 27.03
CA ALA A 215 0.70 -0.97 25.79
C ALA A 215 1.34 0.40 26.05
N ARG A 216 0.82 1.17 27.03
CA ARG A 216 1.35 2.48 27.41
C ARG A 216 2.72 2.43 28.06
N LYS A 217 3.00 1.38 28.87
CA LYS A 217 4.32 1.14 29.46
C LYS A 217 5.36 0.85 28.37
N ASN A 218 4.97 0.09 27.34
CA ASN A 218 5.86 -0.36 26.28
C ASN A 218 6.09 0.72 25.21
N CYS A 219 5.14 1.65 24.99
CA CYS A 219 5.27 2.70 23.97
C CYS A 219 4.38 3.92 24.32
N LYS A 220 4.98 5.11 24.32
CA LYS A 220 4.29 6.37 24.63
C LYS A 220 3.14 6.68 23.67
N THR A 221 3.26 6.26 22.39
CA THR A 221 2.29 6.48 21.31
C THR A 221 1.44 5.23 21.02
N ALA A 222 1.39 4.26 21.93
CA ALA A 222 0.59 3.06 21.74
C ALA A 222 -0.92 3.34 21.78
N CYS A 223 -1.69 2.60 20.98
CA CYS A 223 -3.13 2.50 21.18
C CYS A 223 -3.41 1.72 22.47
N ILE A 224 -4.19 2.31 23.38
CA ILE A 224 -4.55 1.71 24.67
C ILE A 224 -5.97 1.13 24.68
N GLY A 225 -6.62 1.06 23.52
CA GLY A 225 -7.97 0.49 23.39
C GLY A 225 -9.08 1.28 24.10
N CYS A 226 -8.86 2.54 24.46
CA CYS A 226 -9.77 3.33 25.32
C CYS A 226 -11.13 3.71 24.68
N GLY A 227 -11.29 3.53 23.37
CA GLY A 227 -12.55 3.81 22.67
C GLY A 227 -12.90 5.29 22.47
N MET A 228 -12.09 6.24 22.95
CA MET A 228 -12.39 7.68 22.83
C MET A 228 -12.52 8.13 21.36
N CYS A 229 -11.69 7.58 20.48
CA CYS A 229 -11.74 7.84 19.04
C CYS A 229 -13.02 7.31 18.39
N ALA A 230 -13.52 6.15 18.81
CA ALA A 230 -14.77 5.57 18.32
C ALA A 230 -15.97 6.40 18.77
N LYS A 231 -16.01 6.82 20.04
CA LYS A 231 -17.06 7.71 20.58
C LYS A 231 -17.07 9.08 19.91
N ALA A 232 -15.90 9.59 19.53
CA ALA A 232 -15.77 10.89 18.87
C ALA A 232 -16.02 10.85 17.35
N CYS A 233 -16.13 9.67 16.75
CA CYS A 233 -16.30 9.54 15.30
C CYS A 233 -17.76 9.83 14.89
N PRO A 234 -18.03 10.92 14.13
CA PRO A 234 -19.41 11.32 13.82
C PRO A 234 -20.10 10.37 12.83
N VAL A 235 -19.33 9.53 12.12
CA VAL A 235 -19.85 8.59 11.10
C VAL A 235 -19.67 7.12 11.50
N GLY A 236 -19.24 6.84 12.74
CA GLY A 236 -19.07 5.48 13.23
C GLY A 236 -18.02 4.65 12.44
N ALA A 237 -17.04 5.30 11.87
CA ALA A 237 -16.00 4.64 11.05
C ALA A 237 -14.91 3.95 11.88
N ILE A 238 -14.99 3.93 13.20
CA ILE A 238 -13.92 3.40 14.06
C ILE A 238 -14.48 2.31 14.97
N THR A 239 -13.88 1.14 14.90
CA THR A 239 -14.10 0.01 15.82
C THR A 239 -12.89 -0.18 16.72
N VAL A 240 -13.11 -0.75 17.91
CA VAL A 240 -12.02 -1.14 18.81
C VAL A 240 -12.17 -2.62 19.11
N GLU A 241 -11.21 -3.39 18.61
CA GLU A 241 -11.16 -4.84 18.74
C GLU A 241 -9.78 -5.27 19.23
N ASN A 242 -9.71 -6.23 20.12
CA ASN A 242 -8.44 -6.72 20.68
C ASN A 242 -7.54 -5.57 21.17
N ASN A 243 -8.09 -4.63 21.92
CA ASN A 243 -7.42 -3.44 22.47
C ASN A 243 -6.84 -2.46 21.40
N LEU A 244 -7.20 -2.61 20.13
CA LEU A 244 -6.69 -1.81 19.04
C LEU A 244 -7.83 -1.14 18.27
N ALA A 245 -7.74 0.17 18.07
CA ALA A 245 -8.65 0.90 17.21
C ALA A 245 -8.33 0.62 15.73
N LYS A 246 -9.39 0.47 14.93
CA LYS A 246 -9.30 0.32 13.46
C LYS A 246 -10.22 1.35 12.82
N ILE A 247 -9.75 1.98 11.76
CA ILE A 247 -10.54 2.93 10.96
C ILE A 247 -10.94 2.23 9.66
N ASP A 248 -12.25 2.21 9.39
CA ASP A 248 -12.80 1.73 8.12
C ASP A 248 -12.61 2.83 7.05
N PRO A 249 -11.79 2.61 6.01
CA PRO A 249 -11.54 3.61 4.98
C PRO A 249 -12.78 3.98 4.19
N ALA A 250 -13.74 3.04 4.02
CA ALA A 250 -14.96 3.25 3.24
C ALA A 250 -15.94 4.19 3.94
N LYS A 251 -15.93 4.20 5.29
CA LYS A 251 -16.81 5.06 6.10
C LYS A 251 -16.14 6.36 6.53
N CYS A 252 -14.80 6.40 6.52
CA CYS A 252 -14.04 7.53 7.07
C CYS A 252 -14.13 8.78 6.18
N ILE A 253 -14.66 9.87 6.71
CA ILE A 253 -14.76 11.18 6.05
C ILE A 253 -13.51 12.05 6.22
N GLN A 254 -12.42 11.52 6.74
CA GLN A 254 -11.12 12.19 6.89
C GLN A 254 -11.14 13.49 7.72
N CYS A 255 -12.05 13.64 8.68
CA CYS A 255 -12.20 14.88 9.47
C CYS A 255 -11.12 15.09 10.55
N GLY A 256 -10.31 14.07 10.88
CA GLY A 256 -9.21 14.17 11.86
C GLY A 256 -9.64 14.26 13.33
N LEU A 257 -10.92 14.33 13.68
CA LEU A 257 -11.40 14.53 15.06
C LEU A 257 -10.92 13.42 16.02
N CYS A 258 -10.82 12.18 15.54
CA CYS A 258 -10.31 11.06 16.34
C CYS A 258 -8.84 11.24 16.75
N ALA A 259 -8.03 11.90 15.93
CA ALA A 259 -6.64 12.18 16.25
C ALA A 259 -6.50 13.21 17.38
N THR A 260 -7.35 14.27 17.39
CA THR A 260 -7.36 15.29 18.45
C THR A 260 -7.83 14.73 19.79
N LYS A 261 -8.69 13.71 19.79
CA LYS A 261 -9.21 13.06 21.00
C LYS A 261 -8.35 11.88 21.47
N CYS A 262 -7.31 11.49 20.72
CA CYS A 262 -6.45 10.37 21.10
C CYS A 262 -5.45 10.79 22.20
N PRO A 263 -5.52 10.23 23.42
CA PRO A 263 -4.69 10.66 24.55
C PRO A 263 -3.21 10.26 24.40
N THR A 264 -2.93 9.23 23.59
CA THR A 264 -1.58 8.73 23.33
C THR A 264 -1.05 9.15 21.96
N LYS A 265 -1.81 9.90 21.17
CA LYS A 265 -1.47 10.27 19.80
C LYS A 265 -1.19 9.06 18.88
N ALA A 266 -1.82 7.92 19.18
CA ALA A 266 -1.71 6.71 18.35
C ALA A 266 -2.35 6.88 16.96
N ILE A 267 -3.22 7.89 16.79
CA ILE A 267 -3.84 8.24 15.52
C ILE A 267 -3.12 9.45 14.94
N ASN A 268 -2.55 9.28 13.76
CA ASN A 268 -1.97 10.38 13.01
C ASN A 268 -3.01 10.95 12.04
N SER A 269 -3.03 12.28 11.91
CA SER A 269 -3.85 13.00 10.95
C SER A 269 -2.96 13.97 10.16
N LEU A 270 -2.90 13.77 8.85
CA LEU A 270 -2.27 14.69 7.90
C LEU A 270 -3.30 15.67 7.31
N VAL A 271 -4.48 15.73 7.91
CA VAL A 271 -5.55 16.65 7.49
C VAL A 271 -5.24 18.03 8.03
N VAL A 272 -5.15 19.01 7.15
CA VAL A 272 -5.12 20.42 7.54
C VAL A 272 -6.50 20.79 8.07
N PRO A 273 -6.61 21.33 9.30
CA PRO A 273 -7.90 21.73 9.85
C PRO A 273 -8.57 22.77 8.97
N LYS A 274 -9.79 22.46 8.51
CA LYS A 274 -10.59 23.38 7.69
C LYS A 274 -11.94 23.62 8.36
N LYS A 275 -12.56 24.73 8.09
CA LYS A 275 -13.93 25.05 8.48
C LYS A 275 -14.74 25.38 7.25
N ALA A 276 -16.00 24.98 7.27
CA ALA A 276 -16.92 25.36 6.21
C ALA A 276 -17.41 26.82 6.44
N VAL A 277 -17.40 27.62 5.40
CA VAL A 277 -17.95 28.98 5.40
C VAL A 277 -19.02 29.05 4.30
N ILE A 278 -20.23 29.49 4.65
CA ILE A 278 -21.34 29.62 3.70
C ILE A 278 -21.36 31.05 3.17
N ARG A 279 -21.24 31.19 1.85
CA ARG A 279 -21.40 32.47 1.17
C ARG A 279 -22.88 32.81 1.08
N GLU A 280 -23.31 33.86 1.78
CA GLU A 280 -24.72 34.25 1.89
C GLU A 280 -25.33 34.69 0.55
N ASP A 281 -24.53 35.29 -0.34
CA ASP A 281 -24.92 35.70 -1.70
C ASP A 281 -25.35 34.51 -2.58
N LYS A 282 -24.74 33.35 -2.39
CA LYS A 282 -25.01 32.13 -3.18
C LYS A 282 -25.96 31.15 -2.51
N CYS A 283 -26.24 31.34 -1.21
CA CYS A 283 -27.08 30.43 -0.46
C CYS A 283 -28.57 30.63 -0.78
N ILE A 284 -29.25 29.55 -1.21
CA ILE A 284 -30.69 29.55 -1.55
C ILE A 284 -31.59 28.97 -0.44
N GLY A 285 -31.05 28.62 0.73
CA GLY A 285 -31.83 28.12 1.84
C GLY A 285 -32.43 26.72 1.63
N CYS A 286 -31.79 25.84 0.86
CA CYS A 286 -32.32 24.50 0.50
C CYS A 286 -32.20 23.42 1.58
N THR A 287 -31.58 23.69 2.73
CA THR A 287 -31.38 22.80 3.88
C THR A 287 -30.54 21.54 3.61
N ILE A 288 -30.07 21.27 2.40
CA ILE A 288 -29.30 20.06 2.05
C ILE A 288 -28.03 19.96 2.90
N CYS A 289 -27.31 21.06 3.08
CA CYS A 289 -26.09 21.08 3.90
C CYS A 289 -26.36 20.78 5.38
N ALA A 290 -27.43 21.28 5.97
CA ALA A 290 -27.81 21.01 7.36
C ALA A 290 -28.20 19.54 7.57
N LYS A 291 -29.01 18.97 6.66
CA LYS A 291 -29.44 17.56 6.70
C LYS A 291 -28.28 16.57 6.55
N ASN A 292 -27.21 16.94 5.83
CA ASN A 292 -26.06 16.09 5.61
C ASN A 292 -24.90 16.37 6.57
N CYS A 293 -25.05 17.29 7.52
CA CYS A 293 -24.00 17.59 8.48
C CYS A 293 -23.96 16.55 9.61
N PRO A 294 -22.89 15.70 9.71
CA PRO A 294 -22.82 14.61 10.69
C PRO A 294 -22.69 15.09 12.14
N VAL A 295 -22.36 16.38 12.34
CA VAL A 295 -22.19 17.01 13.67
C VAL A 295 -23.18 18.12 13.91
N SER A 296 -24.22 18.26 13.07
CA SER A 296 -25.26 19.29 13.18
C SER A 296 -24.70 20.70 13.41
N ALA A 297 -23.61 21.04 12.71
CA ALA A 297 -22.94 22.33 12.82
C ALA A 297 -23.51 23.41 11.90
N ILE A 298 -24.61 23.14 11.20
CA ILE A 298 -25.22 24.09 10.25
C ILE A 298 -26.65 24.38 10.67
N GLU A 299 -26.93 25.63 10.91
CA GLU A 299 -28.22 26.16 11.32
C GLU A 299 -28.86 26.99 10.20
N GLY A 300 -30.17 26.98 10.09
CA GLY A 300 -30.98 27.72 9.11
C GLY A 300 -32.25 26.95 8.73
N ALA A 301 -33.33 27.69 8.51
CA ALA A 301 -34.61 27.13 8.07
C ALA A 301 -34.72 27.08 6.55
N LEU A 302 -35.77 26.43 6.02
CA LEU A 302 -36.07 26.41 4.58
C LEU A 302 -36.33 27.80 4.04
N LYS A 303 -35.70 28.16 2.95
CA LYS A 303 -35.68 29.49 2.30
C LYS A 303 -34.92 30.58 3.08
N GLU A 304 -34.30 30.26 4.21
CA GLU A 304 -33.41 31.16 4.96
C GLU A 304 -31.93 30.85 4.64
N LYS A 305 -31.07 31.83 4.80
CA LYS A 305 -29.64 31.68 4.63
C LYS A 305 -29.07 30.88 5.79
N HIS A 306 -28.31 29.82 5.47
CA HIS A 306 -27.71 28.96 6.47
C HIS A 306 -26.39 29.55 7.00
N LYS A 307 -26.08 29.25 8.27
CA LYS A 307 -24.82 29.62 8.93
C LYS A 307 -24.15 28.38 9.52
N VAL A 308 -22.81 28.39 9.52
CA VAL A 308 -22.02 27.31 10.12
C VAL A 308 -21.55 27.74 11.50
N ASP A 309 -21.81 26.91 12.52
CA ASP A 309 -21.19 27.05 13.82
C ASP A 309 -19.73 26.59 13.75
N PRO A 310 -18.75 27.50 13.86
CA PRO A 310 -17.35 27.15 13.73
C PRO A 310 -16.83 26.28 14.88
N VAL A 311 -17.51 26.24 16.02
CA VAL A 311 -17.12 25.41 17.18
C VAL A 311 -17.53 23.95 16.94
N LYS A 312 -18.73 23.71 16.43
CA LYS A 312 -19.22 22.36 16.10
C LYS A 312 -18.64 21.81 14.80
N CYS A 313 -18.26 22.67 13.85
CA CYS A 313 -17.78 22.23 12.53
C CYS A 313 -16.45 21.47 12.64
N VAL A 314 -16.40 20.24 12.12
CA VAL A 314 -15.21 19.37 12.08
C VAL A 314 -14.46 19.40 10.75
N GLY A 315 -14.88 20.26 9.80
CA GLY A 315 -14.18 20.47 8.53
C GLY A 315 -14.24 19.28 7.54
N CYS A 316 -15.22 18.40 7.63
CA CYS A 316 -15.32 17.18 6.82
C CYS A 316 -15.62 17.43 5.32
N GLY A 317 -16.10 18.64 4.93
CA GLY A 317 -16.38 19.01 3.55
C GLY A 317 -17.65 18.40 2.93
N ILE A 318 -18.43 17.59 3.65
CA ILE A 318 -19.65 16.96 3.10
C ILE A 318 -20.65 18.02 2.64
N CYS A 319 -20.85 19.08 3.44
CA CYS A 319 -21.76 20.15 3.09
C CYS A 319 -21.33 20.87 1.79
N ALA A 320 -20.04 21.08 1.58
CA ALA A 320 -19.51 21.71 0.37
C ALA A 320 -19.72 20.82 -0.87
N SER A 321 -19.47 19.52 -0.77
CA SER A 321 -19.67 18.56 -1.87
C SER A 321 -21.15 18.37 -2.25
N LYS A 322 -22.07 18.52 -1.30
CA LYS A 322 -23.52 18.35 -1.50
C LYS A 322 -24.25 19.65 -1.85
N CYS A 323 -23.57 20.82 -1.83
CA CYS A 323 -24.21 22.08 -2.11
C CYS A 323 -24.43 22.27 -3.64
N PRO A 324 -25.70 22.33 -4.13
CA PRO A 324 -25.99 22.45 -5.56
C PRO A 324 -25.56 23.80 -6.14
N LYS A 325 -25.52 24.83 -5.32
CA LYS A 325 -25.10 26.19 -5.71
C LYS A 325 -23.62 26.48 -5.44
N LYS A 326 -22.84 25.49 -4.93
CA LYS A 326 -21.44 25.67 -4.53
C LYS A 326 -21.22 26.89 -3.62
N ALA A 327 -22.20 27.17 -2.75
CA ALA A 327 -22.18 28.29 -1.83
C ALA A 327 -21.31 28.08 -0.59
N ILE A 328 -20.64 26.90 -0.46
CA ILE A 328 -19.86 26.54 0.72
C ILE A 328 -18.40 26.37 0.33
N GLU A 329 -17.55 27.15 0.95
CA GLU A 329 -16.10 27.13 0.80
C GLU A 329 -15.46 26.50 2.04
N MET A 330 -14.32 25.82 1.86
CA MET A 330 -13.57 25.19 2.96
C MET A 330 -12.32 26.04 3.23
N GLU A 331 -12.33 26.84 4.29
CA GLU A 331 -11.23 27.72 4.69
C GLU A 331 -10.32 27.02 5.70
N GLU A 332 -9.02 27.22 5.58
CA GLU A 332 -8.03 26.69 6.51
C GLU A 332 -8.09 27.49 7.83
N VAL A 333 -8.08 26.76 8.93
CA VAL A 333 -8.00 27.37 10.27
C VAL A 333 -6.52 27.67 10.52
N LYS A 334 -6.19 28.95 10.60
CA LYS A 334 -4.84 29.42 10.99
C LYS A 334 -4.62 29.22 12.49
#